data_5a3f23e545834d6d7b1638a344ff8199
#
_entry.id   5a3f23e545834d6d7b1638a344ff8199
#
_cell.length_a   1.000
_cell.length_b   1.000
_cell.length_c   1.000
_cell.angle_alpha   90.00
_cell.angle_beta   90.00
_cell.angle_gamma   90.00
#
_symmetry.space_group_name_H-M   'P 1'
#
loop_
_entity.id
_entity.type
_entity.pdbx_description
1 polymer ?
#
loop_
_entity_poly.entity_id
_entity_poly.type
_entity_poly.pdbx_seq_one_letter_code
_entity_poly.pdbx_strand_id
1 'polypeptide(L)'
;MVLKLKFACGEYDRTIPFRTGDVKPKNIDLEYTPQPPELTFLQQLKDQRYDVSEMSMSAYTQMRVKGRDDFIALPVFPSRVFRHSALYVRKDSDIRKPEQLRGKRVGIGFYQMSGAVWLRGALMDDYGVKPDEMIWVSGMDQKASAGADQVNQLADMVAGTRQSKPKLELMLESGKIDALVSVQTPRAMARNEGTVRYLFENCREVEEDYFRRTGIFPMMHTIVIKREVYEQNPWIAQSLFDAFDEAKRRAMTNIYETNALSVVAPFIVHEIERTRALMGMDYWPFGIDANKKCITTFFRHLKEQGIIDREPAVTDLFLDVRLSALEAAAG
;
A
#
# COMPACT_ATOMS: atom_id res chain seq x y z
N MET A 1 18.66 -18.17 23.39
CA MET A 1 19.48 -17.74 22.24
C MET A 1 18.65 -16.69 21.51
N VAL A 2 19.21 -15.52 21.17
CA VAL A 2 18.52 -14.48 20.43
C VAL A 2 18.76 -14.71 18.94
N LEU A 3 17.68 -14.82 18.16
CA LEU A 3 17.74 -15.05 16.72
C LEU A 3 17.98 -13.70 16.01
N LYS A 4 19.01 -13.61 15.16
CA LYS A 4 19.26 -12.43 14.33
C LYS A 4 18.54 -12.55 13.01
N LEU A 5 17.76 -11.52 12.62
CA LEU A 5 17.02 -11.46 11.37
C LEU A 5 17.27 -10.13 10.67
N LYS A 6 17.55 -10.19 9.37
CA LYS A 6 17.61 -9.01 8.49
C LYS A 6 16.19 -8.57 8.14
N PHE A 7 15.87 -7.34 8.46
CA PHE A 7 14.55 -6.75 8.22
C PHE A 7 14.64 -5.50 7.35
N ALA A 8 13.78 -5.37 6.33
CA ALA A 8 13.65 -4.16 5.54
C ALA A 8 12.19 -3.72 5.38
N CYS A 9 11.94 -2.44 5.62
CA CYS A 9 10.62 -1.83 5.53
C CYS A 9 10.76 -0.31 5.30
N GLY A 10 9.69 0.35 4.85
CA GLY A 10 9.60 1.79 4.84
C GLY A 10 9.77 2.38 6.26
N GLU A 11 10.33 3.58 6.33
CA GLU A 11 10.44 4.31 7.59
C GLU A 11 9.12 5.04 7.88
N TYR A 12 8.22 4.36 8.55
CA TYR A 12 6.93 4.88 9.00
C TYR A 12 6.97 5.16 10.49
N ASP A 13 6.10 6.04 11.01
CA ASP A 13 5.92 6.27 12.45
C ASP A 13 5.76 4.96 13.24
N ARG A 14 5.00 4.00 12.68
CA ARG A 14 4.75 2.64 13.20
C ARG A 14 5.89 1.63 12.97
N THR A 15 7.01 2.03 12.38
CA THR A 15 8.23 1.21 12.24
C THR A 15 9.47 1.87 12.85
N ILE A 16 9.43 3.18 13.11
CA ILE A 16 10.48 3.92 13.83
C ILE A 16 10.85 3.25 15.15
N PRO A 17 9.92 2.74 16.00
CA PRO A 17 10.26 2.08 17.24
C PRO A 17 11.20 0.87 17.13
N PHE A 18 11.24 0.18 15.98
CA PHE A 18 12.24 -0.86 15.72
C PHE A 18 13.63 -0.29 15.50
N ARG A 19 13.74 0.85 14.82
CA ARG A 19 15.02 1.54 14.56
C ARG A 19 15.61 2.15 15.82
N THR A 20 14.77 2.74 16.66
CA THR A 20 15.22 3.36 17.94
C THR A 20 15.47 2.32 19.02
N GLY A 21 14.97 1.09 18.85
CA GLY A 21 15.07 0.03 19.84
C GLY A 21 14.03 0.11 20.96
N ASP A 22 13.04 1.01 20.84
CA ASP A 22 11.93 1.16 21.79
C ASP A 22 10.97 -0.03 21.77
N VAL A 23 10.91 -0.74 20.64
CA VAL A 23 10.20 -2.00 20.48
C VAL A 23 11.15 -3.05 19.93
N LYS A 24 11.19 -4.21 20.58
CA LYS A 24 11.98 -5.37 20.18
C LYS A 24 11.11 -6.61 20.20
N PRO A 25 11.02 -7.37 19.10
CA PRO A 25 10.35 -8.67 19.14
C PRO A 25 11.04 -9.59 20.14
N LYS A 26 10.27 -10.38 20.86
CA LYS A 26 10.78 -11.27 21.90
C LYS A 26 11.75 -12.29 21.31
N ASN A 27 12.97 -12.39 21.88
CA ASN A 27 14.03 -13.31 21.45
C ASN A 27 14.52 -13.10 19.99
N ILE A 28 14.26 -11.94 19.39
CA ILE A 28 14.70 -11.60 18.05
C ILE A 28 15.51 -10.28 18.10
N ASP A 29 16.66 -10.30 17.44
CA ASP A 29 17.47 -9.11 17.14
C ASP A 29 17.25 -8.74 15.68
N LEU A 30 16.49 -7.67 15.43
CA LEU A 30 16.17 -7.19 14.07
C LEU A 30 17.26 -6.24 13.59
N GLU A 31 18.03 -6.67 12.58
CA GLU A 31 18.88 -5.79 11.80
C GLU A 31 18.00 -5.01 10.80
N TYR A 32 17.46 -3.86 11.25
CA TYR A 32 16.51 -3.07 10.47
C TYR A 32 17.19 -2.16 9.47
N THR A 33 16.84 -2.31 8.19
CA THR A 33 17.23 -1.44 7.07
C THR A 33 16.02 -0.61 6.64
N PRO A 34 15.89 0.66 7.06
CA PRO A 34 14.85 1.55 6.56
C PRO A 34 15.17 1.97 5.13
N GLN A 35 14.24 1.76 4.21
CA GLN A 35 14.42 2.14 2.81
C GLN A 35 13.08 2.28 2.08
N PRO A 36 13.05 2.95 0.89
CA PRO A 36 11.83 3.04 0.09
C PRO A 36 11.24 1.67 -0.23
N PRO A 37 9.91 1.49 -0.10
CA PRO A 37 9.25 0.21 -0.33
C PRO A 37 9.56 -0.43 -1.68
N GLU A 38 9.63 0.36 -2.75
CA GLU A 38 9.90 -0.12 -4.10
C GLU A 38 11.28 -0.77 -4.22
N LEU A 39 12.28 -0.21 -3.51
CA LEU A 39 13.62 -0.78 -3.45
C LEU A 39 13.63 -2.09 -2.66
N THR A 40 12.87 -2.14 -1.54
CA THR A 40 12.68 -3.37 -0.74
C THR A 40 12.06 -4.47 -1.61
N PHE A 41 10.98 -4.15 -2.33
CA PHE A 41 10.30 -5.13 -3.19
C PHE A 41 11.22 -5.66 -4.30
N LEU A 42 11.97 -4.76 -4.96
CA LEU A 42 12.91 -5.16 -5.99
C LEU A 42 13.97 -6.13 -5.47
N GLN A 43 14.62 -5.78 -4.35
CA GLN A 43 15.65 -6.61 -3.75
C GLN A 43 15.11 -7.95 -3.22
N GLN A 44 13.87 -7.94 -2.71
CA GLN A 44 13.26 -9.13 -2.17
C GLN A 44 12.80 -10.10 -3.28
N LEU A 45 12.18 -9.59 -4.33
CA LEU A 45 11.71 -10.40 -5.46
C LEU A 45 12.87 -10.97 -6.30
N LYS A 46 13.96 -10.20 -6.43
CA LYS A 46 15.13 -10.57 -7.23
C LYS A 46 16.11 -11.45 -6.47
N ASP A 47 16.47 -11.04 -5.26
CA ASP A 47 17.62 -11.58 -4.55
C ASP A 47 17.23 -12.25 -3.22
N GLN A 48 15.96 -12.19 -2.80
CA GLN A 48 15.47 -12.66 -1.48
C GLN A 48 16.38 -12.16 -0.33
N ARG A 49 16.69 -10.85 -0.35
CA ARG A 49 17.79 -10.29 0.43
C ARG A 49 17.56 -10.31 1.95
N TYR A 50 16.30 -10.24 2.39
CA TYR A 50 15.92 -10.06 3.78
C TYR A 50 15.16 -11.27 4.32
N ASP A 51 15.35 -11.59 5.60
CA ASP A 51 14.63 -12.66 6.28
C ASP A 51 13.17 -12.28 6.51
N VAL A 52 12.95 -10.99 6.84
CA VAL A 52 11.64 -10.36 7.01
C VAL A 52 11.62 -9.08 6.19
N SER A 53 10.56 -8.82 5.45
CA SER A 53 10.47 -7.56 4.69
C SER A 53 9.04 -7.11 4.44
N GLU A 54 8.90 -5.82 4.16
CA GLU A 54 7.71 -5.29 3.51
C GLU A 54 7.60 -5.78 2.07
N MET A 55 6.38 -6.10 1.62
CA MET A 55 6.10 -6.55 0.27
C MET A 55 4.79 -5.96 -0.25
N SER A 56 4.72 -5.63 -1.55
CA SER A 56 3.47 -5.25 -2.21
C SER A 56 2.44 -6.38 -2.12
N MET A 57 1.21 -6.06 -1.69
CA MET A 57 0.11 -7.04 -1.63
C MET A 57 -0.14 -7.69 -2.99
N SER A 58 -0.13 -6.90 -4.06
CA SER A 58 -0.34 -7.43 -5.41
C SER A 58 0.79 -8.35 -5.85
N ALA A 59 2.06 -7.95 -5.64
CA ALA A 59 3.21 -8.76 -6.00
C ALA A 59 3.23 -10.09 -5.23
N TYR A 60 2.99 -10.03 -3.93
CA TYR A 60 2.93 -11.21 -3.07
C TYR A 60 1.80 -12.16 -3.50
N THR A 61 0.58 -11.63 -3.68
CA THR A 61 -0.57 -12.47 -4.09
C THR A 61 -0.33 -13.15 -5.43
N GLN A 62 0.21 -12.42 -6.43
CA GLN A 62 0.54 -12.99 -7.74
C GLN A 62 1.58 -14.10 -7.65
N MET A 63 2.63 -13.88 -6.86
CA MET A 63 3.69 -14.86 -6.63
C MET A 63 3.10 -16.16 -6.06
N ARG A 64 2.25 -16.06 -5.03
CA ARG A 64 1.60 -17.20 -4.37
C ARG A 64 0.64 -17.94 -5.31
N VAL A 65 -0.20 -17.22 -6.07
CA VAL A 65 -1.13 -17.81 -7.03
C VAL A 65 -0.39 -18.55 -8.16
N LYS A 66 0.80 -18.06 -8.56
CA LYS A 66 1.68 -18.73 -9.55
C LYS A 66 2.49 -19.90 -8.96
N GLY A 67 2.23 -20.30 -7.72
CA GLY A 67 2.86 -21.45 -7.07
C GLY A 67 4.26 -21.19 -6.50
N ARG A 68 4.72 -19.93 -6.47
CA ARG A 68 5.95 -19.57 -5.76
C ARG A 68 5.67 -19.48 -4.26
N ASP A 69 6.49 -20.18 -3.48
CA ASP A 69 6.31 -20.35 -2.03
C ASP A 69 7.50 -19.84 -1.20
N ASP A 70 8.26 -18.92 -1.76
CA ASP A 70 9.49 -18.38 -1.14
C ASP A 70 9.22 -17.64 0.17
N PHE A 71 8.01 -17.11 0.33
CA PHE A 71 7.61 -16.28 1.47
C PHE A 71 6.25 -16.68 2.01
N ILE A 72 6.04 -16.37 3.30
CA ILE A 72 4.73 -16.41 3.97
C ILE A 72 4.45 -15.06 4.62
N ALA A 73 3.22 -14.54 4.51
CA ALA A 73 2.89 -13.23 5.06
C ALA A 73 2.39 -13.30 6.50
N LEU A 74 2.81 -12.32 7.30
CA LEU A 74 2.09 -11.91 8.50
C LEU A 74 0.90 -11.01 8.11
N PRO A 75 -0.24 -11.09 8.79
CA PRO A 75 -1.36 -10.18 8.57
C PRO A 75 -1.10 -8.79 9.20
N VAL A 76 0.06 -8.23 8.88
CA VAL A 76 0.53 -6.89 9.25
C VAL A 76 0.56 -6.04 7.98
N PHE A 77 -0.15 -4.92 8.00
CA PHE A 77 -0.32 -4.06 6.84
C PHE A 77 0.32 -2.69 7.09
N PRO A 78 1.64 -2.55 6.87
CA PRO A 78 2.37 -1.34 7.21
C PRO A 78 1.98 -0.14 6.33
N SER A 79 1.40 -0.36 5.17
CA SER A 79 0.97 0.70 4.27
C SER A 79 -0.50 0.54 3.89
N ARG A 80 -1.30 1.57 4.19
CA ARG A 80 -2.71 1.70 3.81
C ARG A 80 -2.96 3.12 3.35
N VAL A 81 -3.71 3.30 2.27
CA VAL A 81 -4.08 4.62 1.74
C VAL A 81 -5.34 4.49 0.92
N PHE A 82 -6.31 5.38 1.09
CA PHE A 82 -7.39 5.56 0.14
C PHE A 82 -6.83 6.00 -1.22
N ARG A 83 -7.49 5.67 -2.32
CA ARG A 83 -6.90 5.85 -3.66
C ARG A 83 -7.74 6.67 -4.63
N HIS A 84 -8.86 7.22 -4.23
CA HIS A 84 -9.58 8.20 -5.04
C HIS A 84 -8.71 9.44 -5.29
N SER A 85 -7.95 9.85 -4.28
CA SER A 85 -6.94 10.92 -4.35
C SER A 85 -5.68 10.59 -5.16
N ALA A 86 -5.59 9.38 -5.76
CA ALA A 86 -4.48 9.00 -6.64
C ALA A 86 -4.77 9.22 -8.14
N LEU A 87 -5.92 9.82 -8.49
CA LEU A 87 -6.36 10.04 -9.86
C LEU A 87 -6.34 11.52 -10.21
N TYR A 88 -5.50 11.89 -11.16
CA TYR A 88 -5.21 13.27 -11.53
C TYR A 88 -5.54 13.54 -12.98
N VAL A 89 -5.98 14.78 -13.25
CA VAL A 89 -6.20 15.32 -14.60
C VAL A 89 -5.59 16.71 -14.69
N ARG A 90 -5.40 17.23 -15.91
CA ARG A 90 -5.01 18.63 -16.09
C ARG A 90 -6.07 19.56 -15.51
N LYS A 91 -5.66 20.73 -15.06
CA LYS A 91 -6.55 21.75 -14.49
C LYS A 91 -7.62 22.19 -15.49
N ASP A 92 -7.25 22.32 -16.77
CA ASP A 92 -8.11 22.73 -17.89
C ASP A 92 -8.88 21.56 -18.56
N SER A 93 -8.70 20.33 -18.09
CA SER A 93 -9.40 19.16 -18.63
C SER A 93 -10.91 19.23 -18.42
N ASP A 94 -11.69 18.78 -19.40
CA ASP A 94 -13.15 18.64 -19.29
C ASP A 94 -13.60 17.38 -18.56
N ILE A 95 -12.65 16.50 -18.18
CA ILE A 95 -12.96 15.30 -17.41
C ILE A 95 -13.25 15.72 -15.97
N ARG A 96 -14.52 15.56 -15.53
CA ARG A 96 -15.03 15.92 -14.19
C ARG A 96 -15.55 14.71 -13.41
N LYS A 97 -15.83 13.62 -14.10
CA LYS A 97 -16.45 12.40 -13.52
C LYS A 97 -15.72 11.17 -13.99
N PRO A 98 -15.64 10.11 -13.15
CA PRO A 98 -14.98 8.85 -13.51
C PRO A 98 -15.47 8.23 -14.81
N GLU A 99 -16.75 8.33 -15.12
CA GLU A 99 -17.35 7.75 -16.32
C GLU A 99 -16.79 8.34 -17.62
N GLN A 100 -16.26 9.56 -17.58
CA GLN A 100 -15.61 10.23 -18.71
C GLN A 100 -14.21 9.70 -19.02
N LEU A 101 -13.68 8.79 -18.19
CA LEU A 101 -12.42 8.09 -18.45
C LEU A 101 -12.55 7.01 -19.54
N ARG A 102 -13.77 6.61 -19.90
CA ARG A 102 -13.98 5.64 -20.99
C ARG A 102 -13.37 6.14 -22.30
N GLY A 103 -12.56 5.29 -22.92
CA GLY A 103 -11.81 5.61 -24.13
C GLY A 103 -10.63 6.54 -23.95
N LYS A 104 -10.33 7.01 -22.73
CA LYS A 104 -9.24 7.93 -22.44
C LYS A 104 -7.90 7.22 -22.21
N ARG A 105 -6.81 7.91 -22.50
CA ARG A 105 -5.43 7.46 -22.22
C ARG A 105 -5.12 7.79 -20.77
N VAL A 106 -4.94 6.74 -19.97
CA VAL A 106 -4.66 6.86 -18.53
C VAL A 106 -3.23 6.42 -18.26
N GLY A 107 -2.41 7.35 -17.83
CA GLY A 107 -1.02 7.07 -17.45
C GLY A 107 -0.93 6.32 -16.13
N ILE A 108 -0.01 5.35 -16.04
CA ILE A 108 0.20 4.54 -14.85
C ILE A 108 1.65 4.07 -14.78
N GLY A 109 2.25 4.02 -13.60
CA GLY A 109 3.61 3.53 -13.42
C GLY A 109 3.76 2.09 -13.89
N PHE A 110 3.01 1.18 -13.28
CA PHE A 110 2.80 -0.17 -13.79
C PHE A 110 1.43 -0.71 -13.36
N TYR A 111 0.87 -1.58 -14.18
CA TYR A 111 -0.53 -2.00 -14.08
C TYR A 111 -0.85 -2.74 -12.76
N GLN A 112 0.10 -3.56 -12.27
CA GLN A 112 -0.11 -4.42 -11.10
C GLN A 112 0.12 -3.73 -9.75
N MET A 113 0.44 -2.43 -9.68
CA MET A 113 0.59 -1.72 -8.40
C MET A 113 -0.65 -1.90 -7.52
N SER A 114 -0.46 -2.25 -6.24
CA SER A 114 -1.59 -2.44 -5.30
C SER A 114 -2.51 -1.21 -5.25
N GLY A 115 -1.95 -0.01 -5.25
CA GLY A 115 -2.73 1.23 -5.27
C GLY A 115 -3.56 1.42 -6.53
N ALA A 116 -3.04 1.00 -7.68
CA ALA A 116 -3.76 1.04 -8.95
C ALA A 116 -4.86 -0.03 -9.05
N VAL A 117 -4.63 -1.21 -8.48
CA VAL A 117 -5.63 -2.27 -8.35
C VAL A 117 -6.82 -1.78 -7.54
N TRP A 118 -6.57 -1.16 -6.38
CA TRP A 118 -7.62 -0.59 -5.54
C TRP A 118 -8.40 0.52 -6.23
N LEU A 119 -7.70 1.45 -6.91
CA LEU A 119 -8.38 2.53 -7.64
C LEU A 119 -9.27 1.98 -8.76
N ARG A 120 -8.74 1.07 -9.60
CA ARG A 120 -9.56 0.46 -10.67
C ARG A 120 -10.74 -0.33 -10.11
N GLY A 121 -10.53 -1.04 -8.98
CA GLY A 121 -11.63 -1.71 -8.28
C GLY A 121 -12.71 -0.74 -7.82
N ALA A 122 -12.34 0.38 -7.21
CA ALA A 122 -13.31 1.41 -6.80
C ALA A 122 -14.01 2.06 -8.02
N LEU A 123 -13.29 2.32 -9.12
CA LEU A 123 -13.90 2.82 -10.37
C LEU A 123 -14.92 1.84 -10.93
N MET A 124 -14.65 0.56 -10.85
CA MET A 124 -15.54 -0.50 -11.34
C MET A 124 -16.76 -0.66 -10.42
N ASP A 125 -16.54 -0.77 -9.11
CA ASP A 125 -17.60 -1.06 -8.13
C ASP A 125 -18.55 0.15 -7.94
N ASP A 126 -18.02 1.37 -7.87
CA ASP A 126 -18.81 2.56 -7.52
C ASP A 126 -19.28 3.36 -8.74
N TYR A 127 -18.55 3.30 -9.86
CA TYR A 127 -18.82 4.14 -11.04
C TYR A 127 -19.07 3.33 -12.33
N GLY A 128 -19.01 1.99 -12.26
CA GLY A 128 -19.21 1.12 -13.40
C GLY A 128 -18.18 1.29 -14.52
N VAL A 129 -17.00 1.87 -14.22
CA VAL A 129 -15.93 2.08 -15.21
C VAL A 129 -14.96 0.91 -15.16
N LYS A 130 -15.02 0.05 -16.18
CA LYS A 130 -14.17 -1.15 -16.24
C LYS A 130 -12.76 -0.81 -16.71
N PRO A 131 -11.75 -1.56 -16.25
CA PRO A 131 -10.36 -1.32 -16.65
C PRO A 131 -10.09 -1.41 -18.15
N ASP A 132 -10.79 -2.25 -18.87
CA ASP A 132 -10.67 -2.45 -20.32
C ASP A 132 -11.36 -1.35 -21.16
N GLU A 133 -12.15 -0.50 -20.54
CA GLU A 133 -12.74 0.68 -21.17
C GLU A 133 -11.76 1.87 -21.27
N MET A 134 -10.55 1.75 -20.70
CA MET A 134 -9.50 2.78 -20.72
C MET A 134 -8.26 2.29 -21.46
N ILE A 135 -7.49 3.23 -22.01
CA ILE A 135 -6.20 2.94 -22.66
C ILE A 135 -5.08 3.21 -21.65
N TRP A 136 -4.51 2.15 -21.10
CA TRP A 136 -3.44 2.25 -20.10
C TRP A 136 -2.08 2.48 -20.74
N VAL A 137 -1.38 3.53 -20.31
CA VAL A 137 -0.10 3.98 -20.86
C VAL A 137 0.96 3.97 -19.76
N SER A 138 2.08 3.27 -19.99
CA SER A 138 3.24 3.30 -19.08
C SER A 138 4.13 4.52 -19.32
N GLY A 139 5.06 4.78 -18.41
CA GLY A 139 6.05 5.85 -18.57
C GLY A 139 6.99 5.70 -19.77
N MET A 140 7.01 4.53 -20.42
CA MET A 140 7.75 4.29 -21.67
C MET A 140 6.91 4.49 -22.94
N ASP A 141 5.72 5.08 -22.81
CA ASP A 141 4.74 5.28 -23.90
C ASP A 141 4.27 3.94 -24.51
N GLN A 142 4.22 2.90 -23.70
CA GLN A 142 3.82 1.55 -24.08
C GLN A 142 2.51 1.19 -23.36
N LYS A 143 1.76 0.25 -23.94
CA LYS A 143 0.56 -0.29 -23.30
C LYS A 143 0.92 -0.97 -21.97
N ALA A 144 0.39 -0.46 -20.86
CA ALA A 144 0.51 -1.11 -19.56
C ALA A 144 -0.48 -2.28 -19.49
N SER A 145 -0.01 -3.44 -19.02
CA SER A 145 -0.80 -4.68 -18.98
C SER A 145 -0.56 -5.49 -17.72
N ALA A 146 -1.50 -6.39 -17.42
CA ALA A 146 -1.44 -7.30 -16.29
C ALA A 146 -0.30 -8.34 -16.39
N GLY A 147 0.14 -8.69 -17.61
CA GLY A 147 1.18 -9.69 -17.85
C GLY A 147 2.62 -9.19 -17.88
N ALA A 148 2.84 -7.89 -17.65
CA ALA A 148 4.18 -7.32 -17.69
C ALA A 148 5.08 -7.80 -16.53
N ASP A 149 6.40 -7.87 -16.77
CA ASP A 149 7.38 -8.29 -15.77
C ASP A 149 7.49 -7.27 -14.63
N GLN A 150 7.14 -7.69 -13.43
CA GLN A 150 7.15 -6.84 -12.24
C GLN A 150 8.55 -6.42 -11.81
N VAL A 151 9.54 -7.28 -11.92
CA VAL A 151 10.92 -6.98 -11.50
C VAL A 151 11.51 -5.88 -12.37
N ASN A 152 11.33 -5.99 -13.68
CA ASN A 152 11.78 -4.96 -14.61
C ASN A 152 11.05 -3.63 -14.39
N GLN A 153 9.73 -3.67 -14.19
CA GLN A 153 8.95 -2.45 -13.89
C GLN A 153 9.36 -1.78 -12.59
N LEU A 154 9.63 -2.56 -11.52
CA LEU A 154 10.15 -2.03 -10.26
C LEU A 154 11.55 -1.42 -10.43
N ALA A 155 12.42 -2.06 -11.24
CA ALA A 155 13.75 -1.53 -11.53
C ALA A 155 13.66 -0.17 -12.22
N ASP A 156 12.79 -0.04 -13.23
CA ASP A 156 12.53 1.22 -13.94
C ASP A 156 11.96 2.29 -13.01
N MET A 157 11.05 1.92 -12.11
CA MET A 157 10.47 2.82 -11.13
C MET A 157 11.53 3.34 -10.15
N VAL A 158 12.34 2.46 -9.60
CA VAL A 158 13.47 2.83 -8.69
C VAL A 158 14.46 3.75 -9.41
N ALA A 159 14.78 3.49 -10.67
CA ALA A 159 15.63 4.36 -11.48
C ALA A 159 14.96 5.72 -11.75
N GLY A 160 13.66 5.72 -12.05
CA GLY A 160 12.87 6.92 -12.36
C GLY A 160 12.70 7.89 -11.19
N THR A 161 12.78 7.44 -9.93
CA THR A 161 12.70 8.32 -8.75
C THR A 161 13.80 9.38 -8.68
N ARG A 162 14.90 9.18 -9.40
CA ARG A 162 16.04 10.11 -9.48
C ARG A 162 15.82 11.26 -10.48
N GLN A 163 14.78 11.20 -11.32
CA GLN A 163 14.52 12.22 -12.34
C GLN A 163 13.93 13.50 -11.73
N SER A 164 14.22 14.63 -12.36
CA SER A 164 13.71 15.95 -11.90
C SER A 164 12.20 16.08 -12.00
N LYS A 165 11.57 15.48 -13.03
CA LYS A 165 10.13 15.37 -13.22
C LYS A 165 9.79 14.01 -13.86
N PRO A 166 8.89 13.22 -13.26
CA PRO A 166 8.50 11.94 -13.82
C PRO A 166 7.89 12.08 -15.21
N LYS A 167 8.25 11.16 -16.11
CA LYS A 167 7.81 11.20 -17.51
C LYS A 167 6.28 11.23 -17.66
N LEU A 168 5.56 10.48 -16.81
CA LEU A 168 4.09 10.46 -16.83
C LEU A 168 3.46 11.82 -16.46
N GLU A 169 4.08 12.59 -15.56
CA GLU A 169 3.63 13.95 -15.26
C GLU A 169 3.78 14.88 -16.48
N LEU A 170 4.92 14.80 -17.18
CA LEU A 170 5.15 15.53 -18.41
C LEU A 170 4.17 15.13 -19.53
N MET A 171 3.81 13.84 -19.60
CA MET A 171 2.82 13.34 -20.56
C MET A 171 1.42 13.88 -20.24
N LEU A 172 1.05 13.99 -18.96
CA LEU A 172 -0.22 14.58 -18.55
C LEU A 172 -0.26 16.07 -18.91
N GLU A 173 0.76 16.82 -18.56
CA GLU A 173 0.84 18.27 -18.83
C GLU A 173 0.82 18.59 -20.34
N SER A 174 1.48 17.78 -21.16
CA SER A 174 1.51 17.94 -22.62
C SER A 174 0.26 17.40 -23.32
N GLY A 175 -0.69 16.79 -22.60
CA GLY A 175 -1.88 16.18 -23.19
C GLY A 175 -1.64 14.87 -23.95
N LYS A 176 -0.47 14.25 -23.78
CA LYS A 176 -0.20 12.89 -24.32
C LYS A 176 -1.02 11.82 -23.62
N ILE A 177 -1.35 12.04 -22.35
CA ILE A 177 -2.34 11.28 -21.60
C ILE A 177 -3.42 12.21 -21.06
N ASP A 178 -4.61 11.68 -20.86
CA ASP A 178 -5.79 12.44 -20.47
C ASP A 178 -5.97 12.47 -18.94
N ALA A 179 -5.50 11.41 -18.26
CA ALA A 179 -5.48 11.27 -16.81
C ALA A 179 -4.22 10.53 -16.35
N LEU A 180 -3.87 10.67 -15.08
CA LEU A 180 -2.73 10.01 -14.45
C LEU A 180 -3.15 9.31 -13.16
N VAL A 181 -2.84 8.02 -13.04
CA VAL A 181 -2.86 7.29 -11.78
C VAL A 181 -1.47 7.32 -11.18
N SER A 182 -1.31 8.03 -10.07
CA SER A 182 -0.04 8.13 -9.36
C SER A 182 -0.24 7.87 -7.87
N VAL A 183 0.58 6.96 -7.32
CA VAL A 183 0.62 6.68 -5.88
C VAL A 183 1.37 7.75 -5.09
N GLN A 184 2.14 8.57 -5.77
CA GLN A 184 2.79 9.77 -5.23
C GLN A 184 2.08 11.01 -5.75
N THR A 185 1.98 12.04 -4.91
CA THR A 185 1.44 13.33 -5.33
C THR A 185 2.31 13.92 -6.46
N PRO A 186 1.73 14.28 -7.62
CA PRO A 186 2.48 14.91 -8.70
C PRO A 186 3.22 16.17 -8.24
N ARG A 187 4.42 16.38 -8.75
CA ARG A 187 5.26 17.51 -8.35
C ARG A 187 4.62 18.85 -8.63
N ALA A 188 3.90 18.95 -9.74
CA ALA A 188 3.12 20.16 -10.08
C ALA A 188 2.11 20.52 -9.00
N MET A 189 1.43 19.52 -8.41
CA MET A 189 0.51 19.72 -7.29
C MET A 189 1.26 20.04 -5.98
N ALA A 190 2.31 19.28 -5.65
CA ALA A 190 3.11 19.49 -4.45
C ALA A 190 3.77 20.89 -4.41
N ARG A 191 4.07 21.46 -5.58
CA ARG A 191 4.64 22.81 -5.74
C ARG A 191 3.59 23.89 -5.95
N ASN A 192 2.30 23.54 -5.96
CA ASN A 192 1.20 24.47 -6.25
C ASN A 192 1.33 25.19 -7.60
N GLU A 193 1.81 24.48 -8.63
CA GLU A 193 1.99 25.05 -9.99
C GLU A 193 0.65 25.30 -10.70
N GLY A 194 -0.46 24.78 -10.19
CA GLY A 194 -1.81 25.01 -10.69
C GLY A 194 -2.15 24.34 -12.04
N THR A 195 -1.29 23.45 -12.55
CA THR A 195 -1.46 22.77 -13.85
C THR A 195 -2.24 21.45 -13.76
N VAL A 196 -2.31 20.86 -12.58
CA VAL A 196 -2.90 19.54 -12.30
C VAL A 196 -3.89 19.65 -11.14
N ARG A 197 -4.95 18.85 -11.17
CA ARG A 197 -5.93 18.70 -10.08
C ARG A 197 -6.31 17.22 -9.88
N TYR A 198 -6.91 16.92 -8.75
CA TYR A 198 -7.61 15.65 -8.58
C TYR A 198 -8.78 15.55 -9.55
N LEU A 199 -9.10 14.33 -10.00
CA LEU A 199 -10.37 14.09 -10.70
C LEU A 199 -11.55 14.29 -9.74
N PHE A 200 -11.47 13.71 -8.56
CA PHE A 200 -12.44 13.90 -7.49
C PHE A 200 -12.13 15.22 -6.77
N GLU A 201 -12.93 16.26 -6.97
CA GLU A 201 -12.68 17.59 -6.38
C GLU A 201 -12.67 17.52 -4.84
N ASN A 202 -13.58 16.74 -4.25
CA ASN A 202 -13.70 16.53 -2.81
C ASN A 202 -13.19 15.12 -2.42
N CYS A 203 -11.92 14.82 -2.69
CA CYS A 203 -11.35 13.48 -2.45
C CYS A 203 -11.64 12.94 -1.06
N ARG A 204 -11.52 13.80 -0.04
CA ARG A 204 -11.72 13.39 1.35
C ARG A 204 -13.15 12.89 1.60
N GLU A 205 -14.15 13.63 1.18
CA GLU A 205 -15.56 13.26 1.35
C GLU A 205 -15.89 11.99 0.58
N VAL A 206 -15.32 11.82 -0.61
CA VAL A 206 -15.47 10.60 -1.43
C VAL A 206 -14.84 9.39 -0.73
N GLU A 207 -13.65 9.53 -0.15
CA GLU A 207 -12.96 8.47 0.56
C GLU A 207 -13.63 8.13 1.90
N GLU A 208 -14.16 9.11 2.63
CA GLU A 208 -14.96 8.89 3.83
C GLU A 208 -16.29 8.18 3.50
N ASP A 209 -16.98 8.57 2.43
CA ASP A 209 -18.19 7.90 1.97
C ASP A 209 -17.92 6.46 1.54
N TYR A 210 -16.84 6.23 0.78
CA TYR A 210 -16.38 4.89 0.43
C TYR A 210 -16.19 4.03 1.69
N PHE A 211 -15.52 4.56 2.72
CA PHE A 211 -15.34 3.82 3.97
C PHE A 211 -16.67 3.56 4.69
N ARG A 212 -17.59 4.55 4.79
CA ARG A 212 -18.90 4.36 5.44
C ARG A 212 -19.71 3.23 4.77
N ARG A 213 -19.69 3.16 3.43
CA ARG A 213 -20.43 2.14 2.67
C ARG A 213 -19.76 0.77 2.72
N THR A 214 -18.45 0.72 2.67
CA THR A 214 -17.72 -0.53 2.47
C THR A 214 -17.06 -1.07 3.73
N GLY A 215 -16.68 -0.21 4.68
CA GLY A 215 -15.81 -0.54 5.80
C GLY A 215 -14.39 -0.91 5.37
N ILE A 216 -13.98 -0.57 4.14
CA ILE A 216 -12.68 -0.92 3.58
C ILE A 216 -11.72 0.26 3.68
N PHE A 217 -10.61 0.06 4.40
CA PHE A 217 -9.43 0.92 4.31
C PHE A 217 -8.35 0.18 3.51
N PRO A 218 -8.07 0.59 2.26
CA PRO A 218 -7.25 -0.18 1.33
C PRO A 218 -5.84 -0.46 1.82
N MET A 219 -5.43 -1.72 1.87
CA MET A 219 -4.07 -2.14 2.18
C MET A 219 -3.20 -2.17 0.92
N MET A 220 -1.99 -1.63 1.03
CA MET A 220 -1.03 -1.59 -0.08
C MET A 220 0.02 -2.68 0.06
N HIS A 221 0.52 -2.87 1.28
CA HIS A 221 1.66 -3.74 1.57
C HIS A 221 1.34 -4.66 2.76
N THR A 222 2.10 -5.74 2.84
CA THR A 222 2.12 -6.67 3.98
C THR A 222 3.57 -6.95 4.40
N ILE A 223 3.76 -7.56 5.55
CA ILE A 223 5.06 -8.07 5.99
C ILE A 223 5.17 -9.55 5.61
N VAL A 224 6.26 -9.92 4.97
CA VAL A 224 6.56 -11.31 4.61
C VAL A 224 7.80 -11.81 5.35
N ILE A 225 7.81 -13.10 5.64
CA ILE A 225 8.95 -13.84 6.21
C ILE A 225 9.40 -14.83 5.15
N LYS A 226 10.71 -15.01 4.96
CA LYS A 226 11.21 -16.13 4.16
C LYS A 226 10.66 -17.44 4.70
N ARG A 227 10.16 -18.30 3.84
CA ARG A 227 9.55 -19.56 4.25
C ARG A 227 10.53 -20.45 5.03
N GLU A 228 11.75 -20.58 4.55
CA GLU A 228 12.80 -21.37 5.21
C GLU A 228 13.09 -20.89 6.65
N VAL A 229 13.08 -19.57 6.86
CA VAL A 229 13.31 -18.96 8.19
C VAL A 229 12.13 -19.24 9.11
N TYR A 230 10.90 -19.13 8.59
CA TYR A 230 9.68 -19.45 9.33
C TYR A 230 9.60 -20.94 9.70
N GLU A 231 9.86 -21.84 8.76
CA GLU A 231 9.77 -23.28 8.99
C GLU A 231 10.77 -23.78 10.05
N GLN A 232 11.95 -23.18 10.09
CA GLN A 232 12.94 -23.45 11.14
C GLN A 232 12.58 -22.82 12.48
N ASN A 233 11.82 -21.74 12.50
CA ASN A 233 11.52 -20.95 13.70
C ASN A 233 10.05 -20.45 13.71
N PRO A 234 9.02 -21.33 13.77
CA PRO A 234 7.62 -20.91 13.64
C PRO A 234 7.15 -19.86 14.67
N TRP A 235 7.78 -19.86 15.85
CA TRP A 235 7.49 -18.94 16.95
C TRP A 235 7.76 -17.46 16.61
N ILE A 236 8.61 -17.17 15.61
CA ILE A 236 8.93 -15.79 15.22
C ILE A 236 7.72 -15.04 14.68
N ALA A 237 6.76 -15.75 14.10
CA ALA A 237 5.56 -15.15 13.54
C ALA A 237 4.76 -14.38 14.60
N GLN A 238 4.50 -15.02 15.75
CA GLN A 238 3.79 -14.37 16.85
C GLN A 238 4.61 -13.24 17.46
N SER A 239 5.90 -13.47 17.70
CA SER A 239 6.79 -12.45 18.27
C SER A 239 6.90 -11.19 17.40
N LEU A 240 6.99 -11.35 16.09
CA LEU A 240 6.99 -10.23 15.15
C LEU A 240 5.63 -9.53 15.11
N PHE A 241 4.53 -10.28 15.05
CA PHE A 241 3.19 -9.72 15.01
C PHE A 241 2.91 -8.84 16.23
N ASP A 242 3.20 -9.33 17.44
CA ASP A 242 3.03 -8.57 18.69
C ASP A 242 3.89 -7.30 18.69
N ALA A 243 5.13 -7.39 18.22
CA ALA A 243 6.02 -6.23 18.16
C ALA A 243 5.55 -5.18 17.12
N PHE A 244 5.01 -5.60 15.97
CA PHE A 244 4.42 -4.66 15.00
C PHE A 244 3.19 -3.97 15.55
N ASP A 245 2.34 -4.69 16.30
CA ASP A 245 1.17 -4.09 16.92
C ASP A 245 1.54 -3.11 18.02
N GLU A 246 2.52 -3.45 18.87
CA GLU A 246 3.06 -2.54 19.88
C GLU A 246 3.63 -1.27 19.23
N ALA A 247 4.43 -1.41 18.17
CA ALA A 247 5.00 -0.26 17.46
C ALA A 247 3.92 0.65 16.85
N LYS A 248 2.86 0.05 16.28
CA LYS A 248 1.67 0.77 15.79
C LYS A 248 0.96 1.52 16.92
N ARG A 249 0.67 0.85 18.04
CA ARG A 249 -0.01 1.47 19.19
C ARG A 249 0.77 2.66 19.73
N ARG A 250 2.09 2.57 19.84
CA ARG A 250 2.94 3.69 20.24
C ARG A 250 2.85 4.86 19.26
N ALA A 251 2.89 4.60 17.96
CA ALA A 251 2.75 5.65 16.95
C ALA A 251 1.39 6.36 17.08
N MET A 252 0.29 5.60 17.25
CA MET A 252 -1.05 6.16 17.42
C MET A 252 -1.19 6.98 18.72
N THR A 253 -0.48 6.62 19.78
CA THR A 253 -0.47 7.35 21.04
C THR A 253 0.39 8.62 20.94
N ASN A 254 1.56 8.54 20.32
CA ASN A 254 2.50 9.66 20.20
C ASN A 254 1.92 10.88 19.46
N ILE A 255 0.89 10.69 18.63
CA ILE A 255 0.21 11.80 17.94
C ILE A 255 -0.44 12.77 18.95
N TYR A 256 -0.82 12.28 20.14
CA TYR A 256 -1.43 13.10 21.19
C TYR A 256 -0.43 13.79 22.12
N GLU A 257 0.87 13.59 21.90
CA GLU A 257 1.93 14.32 22.61
C GLU A 257 2.05 15.76 22.05
N THR A 258 1.12 16.62 22.48
CA THR A 258 0.98 17.99 21.94
C THR A 258 1.96 19.01 22.52
N ASN A 259 2.74 18.65 23.56
CA ASN A 259 3.78 19.52 24.10
C ASN A 259 4.87 19.83 23.04
N ALA A 260 5.14 18.85 22.17
CA ALA A 260 6.04 19.01 21.04
C ALA A 260 5.55 18.10 19.91
N LEU A 261 4.90 18.69 18.91
CA LEU A 261 4.35 17.91 17.79
C LEU A 261 5.47 17.15 17.06
N SER A 262 5.31 15.84 16.94
CA SER A 262 6.23 14.96 16.22
C SER A 262 6.08 15.05 14.68
N VAL A 263 5.03 15.67 14.20
CA VAL A 263 4.71 15.86 12.77
C VAL A 263 4.45 17.35 12.48
N VAL A 264 4.85 17.80 11.29
CA VAL A 264 4.62 19.20 10.84
C VAL A 264 3.20 19.32 10.29
N ALA A 265 2.19 19.11 11.14
CA ALA A 265 0.78 19.20 10.81
C ALA A 265 -0.01 19.82 11.98
N PRO A 266 -0.31 21.13 11.94
CA PRO A 266 -0.85 21.88 13.10
C PRO A 266 -2.19 21.32 13.62
N PHE A 267 -2.98 20.70 12.76
CA PHE A 267 -4.32 20.19 13.07
C PHE A 267 -4.36 18.67 13.21
N ILE A 268 -3.20 18.01 13.40
CA ILE A 268 -3.10 16.54 13.37
C ILE A 268 -4.06 15.87 14.37
N VAL A 269 -4.20 16.40 15.58
CA VAL A 269 -5.08 15.84 16.61
C VAL A 269 -6.53 15.84 16.13
N HIS A 270 -7.02 16.97 15.60
CA HIS A 270 -8.39 17.05 15.08
C HIS A 270 -8.62 16.10 13.90
N GLU A 271 -7.59 15.90 13.04
CA GLU A 271 -7.63 14.94 11.95
C GLU A 271 -7.74 13.50 12.45
N ILE A 272 -7.03 13.16 13.52
CA ILE A 272 -7.11 11.84 14.15
C ILE A 272 -8.46 11.63 14.84
N GLU A 273 -8.97 12.65 15.54
CA GLU A 273 -10.30 12.58 16.17
C GLU A 273 -11.41 12.36 15.13
N ARG A 274 -11.35 13.09 14.01
CA ARG A 274 -12.26 12.87 12.86
C ARG A 274 -12.12 11.46 12.28
N THR A 275 -10.90 10.96 12.15
CA THR A 275 -10.62 9.60 11.69
C THR A 275 -11.20 8.57 12.65
N ARG A 276 -11.01 8.73 13.97
CA ARG A 276 -11.56 7.85 15.00
C ARG A 276 -13.09 7.86 15.02
N ALA A 277 -13.69 9.04 14.84
CA ALA A 277 -15.16 9.16 14.77
C ALA A 277 -15.75 8.39 13.57
N LEU A 278 -15.00 8.29 12.47
CA LEU A 278 -15.41 7.56 11.27
C LEU A 278 -15.08 6.06 11.33
N MET A 279 -13.86 5.71 11.77
CA MET A 279 -13.27 4.39 11.58
C MET A 279 -13.12 3.58 12.88
N GLY A 280 -13.38 4.19 14.04
CA GLY A 280 -13.16 3.58 15.35
C GLY A 280 -11.78 3.85 15.94
N MET A 281 -11.54 3.36 17.15
CA MET A 281 -10.30 3.64 17.90
C MET A 281 -9.08 3.01 17.24
N ASP A 282 -9.15 1.73 16.82
CA ASP A 282 -8.12 1.10 16.00
C ASP A 282 -8.46 1.27 14.51
N TYR A 283 -8.19 2.44 13.96
CA TYR A 283 -8.37 2.75 12.53
C TYR A 283 -7.28 2.14 11.62
N TRP A 284 -6.30 1.43 12.20
CA TRP A 284 -5.22 0.73 11.48
C TRP A 284 -5.07 -0.73 11.92
N PRO A 285 -6.14 -1.55 11.84
CA PRO A 285 -6.14 -2.88 12.42
C PRO A 285 -5.19 -3.82 11.69
N PHE A 286 -4.48 -4.66 12.47
CA PHE A 286 -3.75 -5.83 11.99
C PHE A 286 -4.59 -7.10 12.22
N GLY A 287 -4.09 -8.25 11.73
CA GLY A 287 -4.78 -9.52 11.83
C GLY A 287 -5.75 -9.81 10.68
N ILE A 288 -6.10 -11.08 10.53
CA ILE A 288 -6.98 -11.55 9.44
C ILE A 288 -8.42 -11.12 9.69
N ASP A 289 -8.95 -11.34 10.89
CA ASP A 289 -10.39 -11.17 11.17
C ASP A 289 -10.87 -9.75 10.88
N ALA A 290 -10.17 -8.74 11.38
CA ALA A 290 -10.49 -7.34 11.15
C ALA A 290 -10.29 -6.89 9.68
N ASN A 291 -9.53 -7.65 8.91
CA ASN A 291 -9.17 -7.30 7.52
C ASN A 291 -9.74 -8.24 6.48
N LYS A 292 -10.51 -9.26 6.87
CA LYS A 292 -11.00 -10.30 5.96
C LYS A 292 -11.72 -9.73 4.73
N LYS A 293 -12.63 -8.79 4.94
CA LYS A 293 -13.37 -8.13 3.86
C LYS A 293 -12.43 -7.38 2.90
N CYS A 294 -11.46 -6.63 3.44
CA CYS A 294 -10.49 -5.90 2.64
C CYS A 294 -9.60 -6.86 1.83
N ILE A 295 -9.10 -7.95 2.43
CA ILE A 295 -8.27 -8.96 1.77
C ILE A 295 -9.05 -9.62 0.62
N THR A 296 -10.25 -10.13 0.89
CA THR A 296 -11.05 -10.84 -0.12
C THR A 296 -11.50 -9.92 -1.25
N THR A 297 -11.85 -8.65 -0.95
CA THR A 297 -12.15 -7.65 -1.99
C THR A 297 -10.92 -7.39 -2.87
N PHE A 298 -9.73 -7.32 -2.28
CA PHE A 298 -8.50 -7.14 -3.05
C PHE A 298 -8.22 -8.32 -3.98
N PHE A 299 -8.44 -9.56 -3.54
CA PHE A 299 -8.28 -10.76 -4.38
C PHE A 299 -9.27 -10.76 -5.54
N ARG A 300 -10.54 -10.40 -5.29
CA ARG A 300 -11.54 -10.22 -6.34
C ARG A 300 -11.08 -9.18 -7.37
N HIS A 301 -10.64 -8.00 -6.93
CA HIS A 301 -10.14 -6.96 -7.82
C HIS A 301 -8.94 -7.42 -8.65
N LEU A 302 -8.01 -8.18 -8.07
CA LEU A 302 -6.87 -8.73 -8.82
C LEU A 302 -7.33 -9.68 -9.94
N LYS A 303 -8.33 -10.53 -9.66
CA LYS A 303 -8.88 -11.48 -10.62
C LYS A 303 -9.68 -10.77 -11.71
N GLU A 304 -10.61 -9.89 -11.36
CA GLU A 304 -11.43 -9.13 -12.31
C GLU A 304 -10.60 -8.25 -13.25
N GLN A 305 -9.41 -7.83 -12.80
CA GLN A 305 -8.45 -7.05 -13.59
C GLN A 305 -7.45 -7.92 -14.37
N GLY A 306 -7.61 -9.24 -14.35
CA GLY A 306 -6.78 -10.19 -15.09
C GLY A 306 -5.34 -10.32 -14.57
N ILE A 307 -5.08 -9.91 -13.32
CA ILE A 307 -3.75 -9.96 -12.70
C ILE A 307 -3.48 -11.35 -12.11
N ILE A 308 -4.52 -12.01 -11.61
CA ILE A 308 -4.50 -13.41 -11.18
C ILE A 308 -5.63 -14.17 -11.86
N ASP A 309 -5.50 -15.48 -12.01
CA ASP A 309 -6.47 -16.35 -12.65
C ASP A 309 -7.53 -16.89 -11.67
N ARG A 310 -7.19 -16.95 -10.38
CA ARG A 310 -8.09 -17.45 -9.31
C ARG A 310 -7.92 -16.64 -8.03
N GLU A 311 -8.97 -16.55 -7.25
CA GLU A 311 -8.90 -15.98 -5.90
C GLU A 311 -8.31 -17.02 -4.94
N PRO A 312 -7.20 -16.72 -4.25
CA PRO A 312 -6.66 -17.63 -3.25
C PRO A 312 -7.49 -17.60 -1.96
N ALA A 313 -7.43 -18.66 -1.15
CA ALA A 313 -7.92 -18.59 0.21
C ALA A 313 -7.00 -17.69 1.07
N VAL A 314 -7.58 -16.96 2.03
CA VAL A 314 -6.81 -16.07 2.92
C VAL A 314 -5.76 -16.86 3.69
N THR A 315 -6.11 -18.06 4.14
CA THR A 315 -5.25 -19.00 4.86
C THR A 315 -4.07 -19.53 4.03
N ASP A 316 -4.16 -19.47 2.70
CA ASP A 316 -3.05 -19.88 1.82
C ASP A 316 -1.94 -18.82 1.78
N LEU A 317 -2.28 -17.56 2.10
CA LEU A 317 -1.36 -16.44 2.01
C LEU A 317 -0.83 -15.98 3.37
N PHE A 318 -1.65 -16.04 4.41
CA PHE A 318 -1.34 -15.44 5.70
C PHE A 318 -1.23 -16.48 6.81
N LEU A 319 -0.27 -16.24 7.70
CA LEU A 319 -0.16 -16.99 8.96
C LEU A 319 -1.32 -16.63 9.90
N ASP A 320 -1.87 -17.65 10.58
CA ASP A 320 -2.87 -17.44 11.63
C ASP A 320 -2.17 -17.01 12.93
N VAL A 321 -1.98 -15.72 13.08
CA VAL A 321 -1.46 -15.08 14.29
C VAL A 321 -2.48 -14.09 14.82
N ARG A 322 -2.60 -13.96 16.14
CA ARG A 322 -3.58 -13.10 16.82
C ARG A 322 -2.87 -12.31 17.92
N LEU A 323 -3.46 -11.18 18.31
CA LEU A 323 -2.99 -10.45 19.49
C LEU A 323 -2.95 -11.38 20.71
N SER A 324 -1.87 -11.33 21.46
CA SER A 324 -1.76 -12.10 22.70
C SER A 324 -2.81 -11.59 23.70
N ALA A 325 -3.39 -12.48 24.50
CA ALA A 325 -4.46 -12.15 25.45
C ALA A 325 -4.06 -11.09 26.51
N LEU A 326 -2.77 -10.90 26.76
CA LEU A 326 -2.22 -9.86 27.64
C LEU A 326 -2.32 -8.46 27.04
N GLU A 327 -2.37 -8.34 25.72
CA GLU A 327 -2.41 -7.06 25.00
C GLU A 327 -3.85 -6.67 24.62
N ALA A 328 -4.74 -7.65 24.44
CA ALA A 328 -6.16 -7.40 24.19
C ALA A 328 -6.91 -6.77 25.40
N ALA A 329 -6.34 -6.86 26.60
CA ALA A 329 -6.92 -6.28 27.83
C ALA A 329 -6.44 -4.85 28.14
N ALA A 330 -5.47 -4.32 27.37
CA ALA A 330 -4.86 -2.99 27.59
C ALA A 330 -5.30 -1.93 26.54
N GLY A 331 -6.12 -2.27 25.58
CA GLY A 331 -6.75 -1.39 24.58
C GLY A 331 -8.23 -1.26 24.90
#